data_213fedfe581ae50131d652f5ba437fd8
#
_entry.id   213fedfe581ae50131d652f5ba437fd8
#
_cell.length_a   1.000
_cell.length_b   1.000
_cell.length_c   1.000
_cell.angle_alpha   90.00
_cell.angle_beta   90.00
_cell.angle_gamma   90.00
#
_symmetry.space_group_name_H-M   'P 1'
#
loop_
_entity.id
_entity.type
_entity.pdbx_description
1 polymer ?
#
loop_
_entity_poly.entity_id
_entity_poly.type
_entity_poly.pdbx_seq_one_letter_code
_entity_poly.pdbx_strand_id
1 'polypeptide(L)'
;MDEASAMQYLASHGHDKTGNDVIFSWLARYQNAAAAGASAVNGTIGALLEDDGSLAINGVVDAALRTAPAAEFAAYAPLKGLPSFLDLAVSLALGDHRATLESLGLHTGATASPGGSGALYLAASNFAERGDAVLLRDRYWGPYAGFLRGCGLKSATYPLLPSANESATAHLDLEAFSSSLDELAKTQQSVMTWLNDPAHNPTGLSLPAESRFALLNAFMESATRNEHVGHTLLLDAAYHLYADEPHGWAETIAEALDAGLPWPENMLVCFALSLSKSHTIYGLRTGALVYLHPEEASVQRLNDVMGVTGRQTWSAAPRVAQHVLSELHATEAGGQSWSEERDRLASLLSQRRERFLRACTQHGVNINPSHDGFFAWYECEDPVAVAEACAGQHVYLVPLTGGVRIGLCAVPTSQVERVAEALAVAKGATQ
;
A
#
# COMPACT_ATOMS: atom_id res chain seq x y z
N MET A 1 32.81 -27.89 -8.11
CA MET A 1 32.71 -27.45 -6.70
C MET A 1 31.23 -27.36 -6.42
N ASP A 2 30.77 -28.10 -5.45
CA ASP A 2 29.36 -28.18 -5.05
C ASP A 2 28.87 -26.79 -4.65
N GLU A 3 27.73 -26.31 -5.16
CA GLU A 3 27.15 -24.98 -4.80
C GLU A 3 26.99 -24.83 -3.28
N ALA A 4 26.77 -25.92 -2.56
CA ALA A 4 26.71 -25.96 -1.11
C ALA A 4 28.06 -25.61 -0.42
N SER A 5 29.20 -25.81 -1.08
CA SER A 5 30.55 -25.50 -0.54
C SER A 5 30.90 -24.02 -0.65
N ALA A 6 30.24 -23.25 -1.55
CA ALA A 6 30.61 -21.86 -1.85
C ALA A 6 30.00 -20.83 -0.88
N MET A 7 29.09 -21.23 0.03
CA MET A 7 28.32 -20.30 0.87
C MET A 7 28.29 -20.67 2.37
N GLN A 8 29.36 -21.31 2.89
CA GLN A 8 29.44 -21.67 4.32
C GLN A 8 29.38 -20.48 5.29
N TYR A 9 29.59 -19.25 4.81
CA TYR A 9 29.50 -18.03 5.59
C TYR A 9 28.06 -17.49 5.73
N LEU A 10 27.09 -18.01 4.97
CA LEU A 10 25.69 -17.63 5.13
C LEU A 10 25.07 -18.39 6.31
N ALA A 11 24.32 -17.66 7.12
CA ALA A 11 23.44 -18.30 8.10
C ALA A 11 22.28 -19.03 7.37
N SER A 12 21.70 -20.05 8.00
CA SER A 12 20.64 -20.88 7.39
C SER A 12 19.50 -20.07 6.79
N HIS A 13 19.02 -19.05 7.50
CA HIS A 13 17.96 -18.16 7.02
C HIS A 13 18.39 -17.25 5.85
N GLY A 14 19.68 -17.15 5.56
CA GLY A 14 20.22 -16.43 4.41
C GLY A 14 20.13 -17.25 3.12
N HIS A 15 20.23 -18.56 3.21
CA HIS A 15 20.14 -19.46 2.06
C HIS A 15 18.74 -19.49 1.42
N ASP A 16 17.68 -19.23 2.22
CA ASP A 16 16.30 -19.22 1.75
C ASP A 16 15.93 -17.94 0.97
N LYS A 17 16.84 -16.93 0.95
CA LYS A 17 16.59 -15.67 0.27
C LYS A 17 16.99 -15.79 -1.20
N THR A 18 15.98 -15.99 -2.07
CA THR A 18 16.17 -16.02 -3.52
C THR A 18 15.87 -14.65 -4.13
N GLY A 19 16.66 -14.26 -5.15
CA GLY A 19 16.50 -12.99 -5.86
C GLY A 19 15.36 -12.97 -6.91
N ASN A 20 14.52 -13.99 -6.96
CA ASN A 20 13.47 -14.12 -7.97
C ASN A 20 12.23 -13.31 -7.58
N ASP A 21 12.15 -12.08 -8.04
CA ASP A 21 10.94 -11.25 -7.98
C ASP A 21 10.19 -11.34 -9.31
N VAL A 22 8.95 -11.83 -9.27
CA VAL A 22 8.11 -12.03 -10.46
C VAL A 22 7.88 -10.71 -11.22
N ILE A 23 7.74 -9.58 -10.53
CA ILE A 23 7.51 -8.27 -11.15
C ILE A 23 8.72 -7.87 -11.99
N PHE A 24 9.93 -7.97 -11.43
CA PHE A 24 11.17 -7.64 -12.14
C PHE A 24 11.45 -8.61 -13.28
N SER A 25 11.12 -9.88 -13.14
CA SER A 25 11.23 -10.87 -14.20
C SER A 25 10.37 -10.48 -15.42
N TRP A 26 9.10 -10.13 -15.21
CA TRP A 26 8.20 -9.70 -16.29
C TRP A 26 8.57 -8.32 -16.84
N LEU A 27 9.06 -7.41 -16.02
CA LEU A 27 9.62 -6.13 -16.48
C LEU A 27 10.82 -6.35 -17.42
N ALA A 28 11.73 -7.24 -17.08
CA ALA A 28 12.87 -7.57 -17.95
C ALA A 28 12.44 -8.13 -19.29
N ARG A 29 11.40 -8.97 -19.33
CA ARG A 29 10.82 -9.48 -20.59
C ARG A 29 10.25 -8.36 -21.46
N TYR A 30 9.51 -7.42 -20.86
CA TYR A 30 9.05 -6.22 -21.54
C TYR A 30 10.23 -5.42 -22.12
N GLN A 31 11.24 -5.14 -21.31
CA GLN A 31 12.42 -4.36 -21.75
C GLN A 31 13.15 -5.02 -22.90
N ASN A 32 13.32 -6.34 -22.88
CA ASN A 32 13.94 -7.09 -23.96
C ASN A 32 13.14 -7.00 -25.26
N ALA A 33 11.81 -7.12 -25.20
CA ALA A 33 10.94 -7.01 -26.37
C ALA A 33 10.96 -5.58 -26.94
N ALA A 34 10.89 -4.56 -26.09
CA ALA A 34 10.98 -3.16 -26.51
C ALA A 34 12.34 -2.85 -27.17
N ALA A 35 13.44 -3.34 -26.59
CA ALA A 35 14.79 -3.20 -27.17
C ALA A 35 14.94 -3.92 -28.51
N ALA A 36 14.20 -5.01 -28.73
CA ALA A 36 14.13 -5.71 -30.01
C ALA A 36 13.22 -5.01 -31.05
N GLY A 37 12.64 -3.84 -30.73
CA GLY A 37 11.81 -3.04 -31.62
C GLY A 37 10.32 -3.44 -31.64
N ALA A 38 9.87 -4.31 -30.74
CA ALA A 38 8.45 -4.62 -30.63
C ALA A 38 7.65 -3.42 -30.08
N SER A 39 6.42 -3.24 -30.60
CA SER A 39 5.45 -2.31 -30.01
C SER A 39 4.89 -2.90 -28.72
N ALA A 40 5.73 -2.93 -27.67
CA ALA A 40 5.43 -3.59 -26.41
C ALA A 40 4.67 -2.66 -25.45
N VAL A 41 3.72 -3.22 -24.68
CA VAL A 41 2.95 -2.54 -23.64
C VAL A 41 3.46 -2.98 -22.27
N ASN A 42 3.78 -2.01 -21.41
CA ASN A 42 4.25 -2.26 -20.05
C ASN A 42 3.11 -2.14 -19.05
N GLY A 43 2.59 -3.26 -18.57
CA GLY A 43 1.65 -3.33 -17.45
C GLY A 43 2.27 -3.94 -16.18
N THR A 44 3.61 -3.90 -16.02
CA THR A 44 4.30 -4.64 -14.96
C THR A 44 4.66 -3.80 -13.74
N ILE A 45 5.10 -2.55 -13.91
CA ILE A 45 5.63 -1.74 -12.81
C ILE A 45 4.55 -0.98 -12.04
N GLY A 46 4.89 -0.61 -10.80
CA GLY A 46 4.05 0.19 -9.91
C GLY A 46 4.57 1.63 -9.76
N ALA A 47 5.06 2.22 -10.84
CA ALA A 47 5.42 3.63 -10.94
C ALA A 47 4.56 4.28 -12.03
N LEU A 48 4.07 5.49 -11.77
CA LEU A 48 3.28 6.23 -12.75
C LEU A 48 4.16 6.76 -13.87
N LEU A 49 3.79 6.45 -15.10
CA LEU A 49 4.44 6.98 -16.30
C LEU A 49 3.50 7.96 -17.01
N GLU A 50 4.06 8.96 -17.66
CA GLU A 50 3.36 9.82 -18.63
C GLU A 50 3.04 9.01 -19.90
N ASP A 51 2.24 9.57 -20.81
CA ASP A 51 1.85 8.90 -22.05
C ASP A 51 3.01 8.73 -23.06
N ASP A 52 4.10 9.46 -22.89
CA ASP A 52 5.33 9.30 -23.64
C ASP A 52 6.28 8.21 -23.08
N GLY A 53 5.89 7.58 -21.97
CA GLY A 53 6.64 6.54 -21.28
C GLY A 53 7.69 7.05 -20.29
N SER A 54 7.85 8.37 -20.12
CA SER A 54 8.71 8.95 -19.09
C SER A 54 8.10 8.78 -17.70
N LEU A 55 8.93 8.80 -16.65
CA LEU A 55 8.44 8.76 -15.28
C LEU A 55 7.63 10.03 -14.99
N ALA A 56 6.40 9.89 -14.53
CA ALA A 56 5.59 11.00 -14.09
C ALA A 56 6.23 11.65 -12.85
N ILE A 57 6.47 12.94 -12.92
CA ILE A 57 7.13 13.71 -11.87
C ILE A 57 6.21 14.88 -11.50
N ASN A 58 5.94 15.04 -10.19
CA ASN A 58 5.32 16.26 -9.69
C ASN A 58 6.34 17.41 -9.81
N GLY A 59 6.13 18.30 -10.76
CA GLY A 59 7.08 19.38 -11.09
C GLY A 59 7.32 20.36 -9.93
N VAL A 60 6.32 20.55 -9.06
CA VAL A 60 6.43 21.40 -7.87
C VAL A 60 7.38 20.80 -6.85
N VAL A 61 7.29 19.48 -6.63
CA VAL A 61 8.19 18.74 -5.73
C VAL A 61 9.61 18.71 -6.30
N ASP A 62 9.78 18.45 -7.60
CA ASP A 62 11.10 18.44 -8.26
C ASP A 62 11.79 19.82 -8.14
N ALA A 63 11.07 20.90 -8.40
CA ALA A 63 11.59 22.25 -8.27
C ALA A 63 12.03 22.57 -6.83
N ALA A 64 11.22 22.19 -5.84
CA ALA A 64 11.53 22.38 -4.44
C ALA A 64 12.78 21.58 -4.01
N LEU A 65 12.91 20.33 -4.46
CA LEU A 65 14.08 19.49 -4.19
C LEU A 65 15.36 20.07 -4.79
N ARG A 66 15.32 20.62 -6.00
CA ARG A 66 16.49 21.23 -6.68
C ARG A 66 16.98 22.49 -5.99
N THR A 67 16.12 23.16 -5.25
CA THR A 67 16.45 24.40 -4.51
C THR A 67 16.76 24.15 -3.04
N ALA A 68 16.69 22.90 -2.58
CA ALA A 68 16.95 22.55 -1.19
C ALA A 68 18.38 22.91 -0.76
N PRO A 69 18.57 23.45 0.45
CA PRO A 69 19.91 23.77 0.97
C PRO A 69 20.80 22.54 1.06
N ALA A 70 22.09 22.69 0.73
CA ALA A 70 23.06 21.60 0.78
C ALA A 70 23.12 20.90 2.16
N ALA A 71 22.89 21.66 3.24
CA ALA A 71 22.83 21.12 4.60
C ALA A 71 21.74 20.03 4.77
N GLU A 72 20.63 20.16 4.06
CA GLU A 72 19.51 19.19 4.18
C GLU A 72 19.83 17.85 3.50
N PHE A 73 20.76 17.83 2.57
CA PHE A 73 21.30 16.60 1.98
C PHE A 73 22.37 15.95 2.86
N ALA A 74 23.13 16.76 3.64
CA ALA A 74 24.29 16.30 4.37
C ALA A 74 24.00 15.92 5.83
N ALA A 75 23.01 16.56 6.46
CA ALA A 75 22.71 16.36 7.88
C ALA A 75 21.83 15.13 8.12
N TYR A 76 22.01 14.51 9.29
CA TYR A 76 21.03 13.50 9.76
C TYR A 76 19.71 14.16 10.15
N ALA A 77 18.60 13.46 9.94
CA ALA A 77 17.35 13.78 10.60
C ALA A 77 17.40 13.35 12.08
N PRO A 78 16.57 13.95 12.95
CA PRO A 78 16.30 13.38 14.27
C PRO A 78 15.81 11.94 14.15
N LEU A 79 16.02 11.11 15.18
CA LEU A 79 15.70 9.67 15.15
C LEU A 79 14.23 9.36 14.78
N LYS A 80 13.31 10.19 15.26
CA LYS A 80 11.88 10.07 14.98
C LYS A 80 11.47 10.75 13.65
N GLY A 81 12.30 11.60 13.11
CA GLY A 81 12.03 12.48 11.96
C GLY A 81 12.00 13.96 12.36
N LEU A 82 11.91 14.85 11.36
CA LEU A 82 11.73 16.28 11.58
C LEU A 82 10.32 16.53 12.15
N PRO A 83 10.17 17.33 13.23
CA PRO A 83 8.85 17.59 13.82
C PRO A 83 7.83 18.12 12.81
N SER A 84 8.22 19.04 11.93
CA SER A 84 7.37 19.56 10.86
C SER A 84 6.92 18.45 9.86
N PHE A 85 7.79 17.49 9.58
CA PHE A 85 7.43 16.35 8.73
C PHE A 85 6.48 15.38 9.43
N LEU A 86 6.66 15.16 10.72
CA LEU A 86 5.75 14.29 11.49
C LEU A 86 4.35 14.87 11.56
N ASP A 87 4.24 16.19 11.74
CA ASP A 87 2.97 16.90 11.69
C ASP A 87 2.31 16.82 10.30
N LEU A 88 3.10 17.05 9.24
CA LEU A 88 2.66 16.86 7.85
C LEU A 88 2.19 15.42 7.60
N ALA A 89 2.90 14.41 8.10
CA ALA A 89 2.53 13.01 7.93
C ALA A 89 1.17 12.69 8.55
N VAL A 90 0.89 13.22 9.75
CA VAL A 90 -0.43 13.11 10.38
C VAL A 90 -1.50 13.78 9.52
N SER A 91 -1.24 14.99 9.02
CA SER A 91 -2.18 15.72 8.15
C SER A 91 -2.43 15.00 6.82
N LEU A 92 -1.41 14.41 6.21
CA LEU A 92 -1.56 13.62 4.98
C LEU A 92 -2.33 12.31 5.19
N ALA A 93 -2.24 11.71 6.38
CA ALA A 93 -2.97 10.48 6.72
C ALA A 93 -4.45 10.74 7.01
N LEU A 94 -4.76 11.83 7.71
CA LEU A 94 -6.08 12.09 8.29
C LEU A 94 -6.88 13.17 7.53
N GLY A 95 -6.22 13.99 6.72
CA GLY A 95 -6.86 15.11 6.00
C GLY A 95 -7.62 16.04 6.94
N ASP A 96 -8.76 16.52 6.48
CA ASP A 96 -9.64 17.43 7.22
C ASP A 96 -10.29 16.79 8.47
N HIS A 97 -10.23 15.46 8.59
CA HIS A 97 -10.79 14.73 9.74
C HIS A 97 -9.88 14.78 10.98
N ARG A 98 -8.63 15.25 10.86
CA ARG A 98 -7.68 15.35 11.97
C ARG A 98 -8.25 16.08 13.17
N ALA A 99 -8.74 17.29 12.96
CA ALA A 99 -9.31 18.11 14.05
C ALA A 99 -10.53 17.46 14.69
N THR A 100 -11.38 16.82 13.92
CA THR A 100 -12.53 16.06 14.39
C THR A 100 -12.10 14.90 15.28
N LEU A 101 -11.14 14.07 14.84
CA LEU A 101 -10.62 12.95 15.62
C LEU A 101 -9.99 13.39 16.94
N GLU A 102 -9.20 14.49 16.92
CA GLU A 102 -8.63 15.08 18.13
C GLU A 102 -9.73 15.59 19.09
N SER A 103 -10.79 16.21 18.58
CA SER A 103 -11.94 16.65 19.38
C SER A 103 -12.75 15.51 19.97
N LEU A 104 -12.74 14.33 19.34
CA LEU A 104 -13.35 13.10 19.82
C LEU A 104 -12.44 12.33 20.79
N GLY A 105 -11.31 12.91 21.19
CA GLY A 105 -10.43 12.39 22.24
C GLY A 105 -9.30 11.48 21.73
N LEU A 106 -9.03 11.42 20.42
CA LEU A 106 -7.87 10.69 19.92
C LEU A 106 -6.62 11.57 19.89
N HIS A 107 -5.53 11.01 20.37
CA HIS A 107 -4.19 11.58 20.22
C HIS A 107 -3.48 10.93 19.02
N THR A 108 -2.67 11.74 18.33
CA THR A 108 -1.93 11.31 17.16
C THR A 108 -0.43 11.35 17.37
N GLY A 109 0.28 10.45 16.74
CA GLY A 109 1.74 10.45 16.72
C GLY A 109 2.26 9.92 15.38
N ALA A 110 3.53 10.19 15.09
CA ALA A 110 4.17 9.70 13.89
C ALA A 110 5.66 9.45 14.09
N THR A 111 6.21 8.52 13.30
CA THR A 111 7.66 8.29 13.20
C THR A 111 8.04 8.15 11.74
N ALA A 112 9.00 8.96 11.29
CA ALA A 112 9.52 8.92 9.92
C ALA A 112 10.22 7.59 9.63
N SER A 113 10.07 7.13 8.41
CA SER A 113 10.59 5.84 7.97
C SER A 113 11.12 5.90 6.53
N PRO A 114 12.00 4.96 6.12
CA PRO A 114 12.43 4.84 4.72
C PRO A 114 11.29 4.36 3.81
N GLY A 115 10.37 5.27 3.47
CA GLY A 115 9.14 4.99 2.71
C GLY A 115 8.12 4.17 3.50
N GLY A 116 7.01 3.79 2.86
CA GLY A 116 6.01 2.90 3.44
C GLY A 116 6.58 1.55 3.91
N SER A 117 7.60 1.03 3.21
CA SER A 117 8.27 -0.21 3.63
C SER A 117 8.89 -0.12 5.03
N GLY A 118 9.48 1.03 5.36
CA GLY A 118 9.98 1.27 6.71
C GLY A 118 8.86 1.35 7.74
N ALA A 119 7.72 1.97 7.41
CA ALA A 119 6.55 2.01 8.28
C ALA A 119 5.98 0.61 8.57
N LEU A 120 5.87 -0.22 7.54
CA LEU A 120 5.46 -1.63 7.68
C LEU A 120 6.44 -2.41 8.57
N TYR A 121 7.75 -2.16 8.41
CA TYR A 121 8.77 -2.81 9.24
C TYR A 121 8.67 -2.36 10.70
N LEU A 122 8.45 -1.06 10.97
CA LEU A 122 8.22 -0.57 12.34
C LEU A 122 7.03 -1.29 13.01
N ALA A 123 5.92 -1.42 12.28
CA ALA A 123 4.74 -2.13 12.78
C ALA A 123 5.01 -3.62 13.03
N ALA A 124 5.56 -4.32 12.03
CA ALA A 124 5.88 -5.75 12.13
C ALA A 124 6.85 -6.07 13.27
N SER A 125 7.77 -5.15 13.56
CA SER A 125 8.79 -5.36 14.60
C SER A 125 8.29 -5.13 16.02
N ASN A 126 7.13 -4.47 16.20
CA ASN A 126 6.71 -3.98 17.51
C ASN A 126 5.29 -4.37 17.93
N PHE A 127 4.41 -4.78 17.02
CA PHE A 127 3.00 -5.01 17.32
C PHE A 127 2.56 -6.48 17.23
N ALA A 128 3.49 -7.41 17.04
CA ALA A 128 3.22 -8.82 17.08
C ALA A 128 4.41 -9.58 17.67
N GLU A 129 4.15 -10.69 18.34
CA GLU A 129 5.19 -11.55 18.91
C GLU A 129 5.79 -12.45 17.82
N ARG A 130 7.07 -12.82 17.97
CA ARG A 130 7.71 -13.73 17.03
C ARG A 130 6.98 -15.07 17.00
N GLY A 131 6.61 -15.51 15.81
CA GLY A 131 5.82 -16.72 15.57
C GLY A 131 4.35 -16.45 15.33
N ASP A 132 3.86 -15.25 15.67
CA ASP A 132 2.49 -14.83 15.39
C ASP A 132 2.23 -14.69 13.89
N ALA A 133 0.96 -14.79 13.51
CA ALA A 133 0.47 -14.54 12.19
C ALA A 133 -0.19 -13.16 12.10
N VAL A 134 0.11 -12.43 11.02
CA VAL A 134 -0.55 -11.18 10.66
C VAL A 134 -1.67 -11.49 9.67
N LEU A 135 -2.85 -10.94 9.90
CA LEU A 135 -4.01 -11.14 9.05
C LEU A 135 -3.94 -10.24 7.81
N LEU A 136 -4.02 -10.84 6.64
CA LEU A 136 -3.98 -10.20 5.34
C LEU A 136 -5.17 -10.63 4.49
N ARG A 137 -5.56 -9.85 3.49
CA ARG A 137 -6.38 -10.35 2.38
C ARG A 137 -5.59 -11.42 1.61
N ASP A 138 -6.25 -12.37 0.98
CA ASP A 138 -5.60 -13.46 0.21
C ASP A 138 -4.87 -12.95 -1.04
N ARG A 139 -5.24 -11.78 -1.54
CA ARG A 139 -4.51 -11.02 -2.56
C ARG A 139 -3.88 -9.81 -1.90
N TYR A 140 -2.57 -9.76 -1.87
CA TYR A 140 -1.82 -8.68 -1.22
C TYR A 140 -0.53 -8.36 -1.98
N TRP A 141 0.06 -7.24 -1.67
CA TRP A 141 1.36 -6.88 -2.21
C TRP A 141 2.42 -7.90 -1.75
N GLY A 142 2.95 -8.68 -2.72
CA GLY A 142 3.82 -9.83 -2.45
C GLY A 142 4.94 -9.62 -1.43
N PRO A 143 5.63 -8.46 -1.40
CA PRO A 143 6.66 -8.18 -0.40
C PRO A 143 6.21 -8.22 1.07
N TYR A 144 4.90 -8.13 1.39
CA TYR A 144 4.43 -8.27 2.78
C TYR A 144 4.93 -9.56 3.43
N ALA A 145 4.82 -10.69 2.73
CA ALA A 145 5.31 -11.96 3.24
C ALA A 145 6.83 -11.93 3.57
N GLY A 146 7.60 -11.14 2.81
CA GLY A 146 9.03 -10.94 3.05
C GLY A 146 9.30 -10.12 4.31
N PHE A 147 8.56 -9.02 4.52
CA PHE A 147 8.66 -8.22 5.75
C PHE A 147 8.30 -9.03 6.99
N LEU A 148 7.17 -9.76 6.93
CA LEU A 148 6.72 -10.58 8.05
C LEU A 148 7.75 -11.67 8.41
N ARG A 149 8.24 -12.43 7.42
CA ARG A 149 9.30 -13.42 7.67
C ARG A 149 10.57 -12.78 8.22
N GLY A 150 10.96 -11.60 7.74
CA GLY A 150 12.12 -10.86 8.24
C GLY A 150 12.01 -10.49 9.72
N CYS A 151 10.80 -10.27 10.21
CA CYS A 151 10.49 -10.01 11.62
C CYS A 151 10.18 -11.29 12.41
N GLY A 152 10.23 -12.46 11.79
CA GLY A 152 9.91 -13.75 12.42
C GLY A 152 8.40 -14.00 12.56
N LEU A 153 7.59 -13.30 11.76
CA LEU A 153 6.14 -13.44 11.72
C LEU A 153 5.69 -14.32 10.56
N LYS A 154 4.44 -14.77 10.62
CA LYS A 154 3.72 -15.52 9.57
C LYS A 154 2.65 -14.66 8.96
N SER A 155 2.06 -15.10 7.86
CA SER A 155 0.83 -14.54 7.30
C SER A 155 -0.33 -15.52 7.50
N ALA A 156 -1.49 -15.01 7.92
CA ALA A 156 -2.79 -15.66 7.80
C ALA A 156 -3.60 -14.86 6.78
N THR A 157 -4.49 -15.51 6.05
CA THR A 157 -5.26 -14.82 5.00
C THR A 157 -6.75 -15.09 5.11
N TYR A 158 -7.55 -14.10 4.72
CA TYR A 158 -8.97 -14.22 4.46
C TYR A 158 -9.27 -13.79 3.02
N PRO A 159 -10.40 -14.26 2.41
CA PRO A 159 -10.75 -13.90 1.04
C PRO A 159 -10.86 -12.39 0.84
N LEU A 160 -10.30 -11.88 -0.26
CA LEU A 160 -10.43 -10.46 -0.63
C LEU A 160 -11.89 -10.09 -0.89
N LEU A 161 -12.59 -10.98 -1.60
CA LEU A 161 -13.99 -10.84 -1.98
C LEU A 161 -14.77 -12.07 -1.53
N PRO A 162 -16.07 -11.94 -1.27
CA PRO A 162 -16.96 -13.08 -1.02
C PRO A 162 -16.92 -14.08 -2.19
N SER A 163 -17.30 -15.32 -1.91
CA SER A 163 -17.39 -16.35 -2.94
C SER A 163 -18.35 -15.94 -4.07
N ALA A 164 -18.09 -16.42 -5.29
CA ALA A 164 -18.79 -16.02 -6.53
C ALA A 164 -20.32 -16.17 -6.53
N ASN A 165 -20.91 -16.79 -5.50
CA ASN A 165 -22.36 -16.92 -5.31
C ASN A 165 -22.99 -15.72 -4.55
N GLU A 166 -22.18 -14.82 -4.02
CA GLU A 166 -22.62 -13.61 -3.36
C GLU A 166 -22.47 -12.43 -4.31
N SER A 167 -23.33 -11.43 -4.12
CA SER A 167 -23.48 -10.29 -5.03
C SER A 167 -22.16 -9.76 -5.60
N ALA A 168 -22.09 -9.57 -6.91
CA ALA A 168 -20.94 -8.97 -7.61
C ALA A 168 -20.56 -7.53 -7.13
N THR A 169 -21.36 -6.97 -6.23
CA THR A 169 -21.14 -5.67 -5.59
C THR A 169 -20.53 -5.77 -4.19
N ALA A 170 -20.34 -6.98 -3.65
CA ALA A 170 -19.72 -7.14 -2.33
C ALA A 170 -18.22 -6.87 -2.42
N HIS A 171 -17.73 -6.00 -1.54
CA HIS A 171 -16.33 -5.55 -1.48
C HIS A 171 -15.56 -6.12 -0.29
N LEU A 172 -16.24 -6.86 0.60
CA LEU A 172 -15.68 -7.41 1.84
C LEU A 172 -16.41 -8.70 2.21
N ASP A 173 -15.64 -9.77 2.47
CA ASP A 173 -16.12 -10.95 3.18
C ASP A 173 -15.96 -10.72 4.69
N LEU A 174 -16.97 -10.08 5.30
CA LEU A 174 -16.93 -9.71 6.71
C LEU A 174 -16.96 -10.93 7.63
N GLU A 175 -17.65 -12.00 7.25
CA GLU A 175 -17.72 -13.25 8.04
C GLU A 175 -16.36 -13.94 8.07
N ALA A 176 -15.70 -14.07 6.91
CA ALA A 176 -14.37 -14.65 6.83
C ALA A 176 -13.32 -13.78 7.56
N PHE A 177 -13.42 -12.46 7.46
CA PHE A 177 -12.58 -11.55 8.21
C PHE A 177 -12.72 -11.73 9.71
N SER A 178 -13.97 -11.67 10.23
CA SER A 178 -14.26 -11.78 11.66
C SER A 178 -13.86 -13.14 12.22
N SER A 179 -14.15 -14.22 11.49
CA SER A 179 -13.76 -15.58 11.89
C SER A 179 -12.24 -15.74 11.97
N SER A 180 -11.51 -15.22 10.98
CA SER A 180 -10.03 -15.27 10.95
C SER A 180 -9.43 -14.46 12.09
N LEU A 181 -9.99 -13.28 12.39
CA LEU A 181 -9.56 -12.42 13.48
C LEU A 181 -9.74 -13.12 14.84
N ASP A 182 -10.91 -13.70 15.07
CA ASP A 182 -11.25 -14.43 16.30
C ASP A 182 -10.37 -15.70 16.48
N GLU A 183 -10.03 -16.42 15.41
CA GLU A 183 -9.11 -17.56 15.47
C GLU A 183 -7.69 -17.14 15.90
N LEU A 184 -7.19 -16.02 15.39
CA LEU A 184 -5.91 -15.49 15.82
C LEU A 184 -5.94 -15.03 17.27
N ALA A 185 -7.01 -14.34 17.70
CA ALA A 185 -7.16 -13.86 19.06
C ALA A 185 -7.22 -14.99 20.11
N LYS A 186 -7.65 -16.20 19.73
CA LYS A 186 -7.63 -17.38 20.62
C LYS A 186 -6.22 -17.92 20.89
N THR A 187 -5.28 -17.67 20.00
CA THR A 187 -3.96 -18.35 20.00
C THR A 187 -2.78 -17.41 20.16
N GLN A 188 -2.99 -16.11 19.99
CA GLN A 188 -1.95 -15.08 20.03
C GLN A 188 -2.21 -14.07 21.15
N GLN A 189 -1.17 -13.42 21.64
CA GLN A 189 -1.29 -12.31 22.60
C GLN A 189 -1.46 -10.96 21.91
N SER A 190 -1.16 -10.91 20.61
CA SER A 190 -1.40 -9.76 19.75
C SER A 190 -1.93 -10.19 18.39
N VAL A 191 -2.92 -9.48 17.90
CA VAL A 191 -3.50 -9.68 16.57
C VAL A 191 -3.26 -8.41 15.77
N MET A 192 -2.58 -8.55 14.65
CA MET A 192 -2.32 -7.45 13.73
C MET A 192 -2.95 -7.75 12.38
N THR A 193 -3.75 -6.82 11.87
CA THR A 193 -4.31 -6.85 10.52
C THR A 193 -3.63 -5.79 9.66
N TRP A 194 -3.12 -6.17 8.49
CA TRP A 194 -2.65 -5.23 7.47
C TRP A 194 -3.65 -5.12 6.34
N LEU A 195 -4.10 -3.92 6.09
CA LEU A 195 -5.08 -3.61 5.08
C LEU A 195 -4.54 -2.52 4.15
N ASN A 196 -4.17 -2.87 2.92
CA ASN A 196 -3.87 -1.89 1.90
C ASN A 196 -5.22 -1.38 1.33
N ASP A 197 -5.64 -0.20 1.78
CA ASP A 197 -6.88 0.46 1.42
C ASP A 197 -6.79 1.96 1.79
N PRO A 198 -7.31 2.84 0.92
CA PRO A 198 -7.90 2.61 -0.41
C PRO A 198 -6.86 2.32 -1.50
N ALA A 199 -7.34 2.07 -2.71
CA ALA A 199 -6.51 1.86 -3.90
C ALA A 199 -5.57 0.65 -3.81
N HIS A 200 -6.12 -0.48 -3.44
CA HIS A 200 -5.43 -1.73 -3.13
C HIS A 200 -4.46 -2.21 -4.23
N ASN A 201 -3.25 -2.55 -3.85
CA ASN A 201 -2.31 -3.30 -4.68
C ASN A 201 -2.41 -4.80 -4.33
N PRO A 202 -2.86 -5.69 -5.24
CA PRO A 202 -2.74 -5.55 -6.71
C PRO A 202 -4.03 -5.19 -7.47
N THR A 203 -5.17 -4.94 -6.82
CA THR A 203 -6.47 -4.97 -7.50
C THR A 203 -7.04 -3.61 -7.89
N GLY A 204 -6.63 -2.52 -7.25
CA GLY A 204 -7.26 -1.22 -7.40
C GLY A 204 -8.62 -1.13 -6.70
N LEU A 205 -8.94 -2.07 -5.81
CA LEU A 205 -10.13 -2.05 -5.00
C LEU A 205 -10.02 -0.95 -3.92
N SER A 206 -11.10 -0.22 -3.68
CA SER A 206 -11.29 0.59 -2.48
C SER A 206 -12.56 0.14 -1.78
N LEU A 207 -12.50 0.01 -0.46
CA LEU A 207 -13.69 -0.34 0.33
C LEU A 207 -14.64 0.87 0.38
N PRO A 208 -15.94 0.69 0.10
CA PRO A 208 -16.92 1.73 0.33
C PRO A 208 -17.13 1.98 1.83
N ALA A 209 -17.72 3.14 2.16
CA ALA A 209 -17.89 3.59 3.55
C ALA A 209 -18.55 2.55 4.46
N GLU A 210 -19.63 1.92 3.98
CA GLU A 210 -20.32 0.87 4.74
C GLU A 210 -19.44 -0.35 5.04
N SER A 211 -18.56 -0.73 4.11
CA SER A 211 -17.63 -1.85 4.32
C SER A 211 -16.50 -1.49 5.27
N ARG A 212 -15.96 -0.25 5.18
CA ARG A 212 -14.98 0.25 6.15
C ARG A 212 -15.55 0.28 7.56
N PHE A 213 -16.79 0.80 7.71
CA PHE A 213 -17.47 0.86 9.00
C PHE A 213 -17.72 -0.53 9.56
N ALA A 214 -18.22 -1.46 8.74
CA ALA A 214 -18.49 -2.84 9.17
C ALA A 214 -17.18 -3.55 9.61
N LEU A 215 -16.09 -3.38 8.88
CA LEU A 215 -14.79 -3.94 9.22
C LEU A 215 -14.25 -3.34 10.53
N LEU A 216 -14.30 -2.01 10.67
CA LEU A 216 -13.86 -1.33 11.88
C LEU A 216 -14.67 -1.79 13.10
N ASN A 217 -16.00 -1.86 12.98
CA ASN A 217 -16.86 -2.32 14.07
C ASN A 217 -16.52 -3.77 14.47
N ALA A 218 -16.38 -4.69 13.51
CA ALA A 218 -15.99 -6.06 13.79
C ALA A 218 -14.61 -6.16 14.48
N PHE A 219 -13.68 -5.30 14.10
CA PHE A 219 -12.36 -5.22 14.73
C PHE A 219 -12.45 -4.71 16.17
N MET A 220 -13.23 -3.65 16.42
CA MET A 220 -13.49 -3.12 17.76
C MET A 220 -14.21 -4.14 18.65
N GLU A 221 -15.20 -4.85 18.11
CA GLU A 221 -15.89 -5.93 18.83
C GLU A 221 -14.94 -7.08 19.21
N SER A 222 -14.04 -7.49 18.31
CA SER A 222 -13.03 -8.51 18.63
C SER A 222 -12.09 -8.04 19.73
N ALA A 223 -11.63 -6.79 19.67
CA ALA A 223 -10.79 -6.20 20.73
C ALA A 223 -11.52 -6.17 22.08
N THR A 224 -12.79 -5.78 22.08
CA THR A 224 -13.62 -5.76 23.30
C THR A 224 -13.86 -7.15 23.89
N ARG A 225 -14.11 -8.16 23.04
CA ARG A 225 -14.29 -9.55 23.49
C ARG A 225 -13.00 -10.18 24.04
N ASN A 226 -11.84 -9.70 23.59
CA ASN A 226 -10.52 -10.25 23.90
C ASN A 226 -9.64 -9.18 24.57
N GLU A 227 -10.08 -8.63 25.71
CA GLU A 227 -9.44 -7.49 26.39
C GLU A 227 -7.94 -7.69 26.71
N HIS A 228 -7.48 -8.92 26.84
CA HIS A 228 -6.07 -9.28 27.12
C HIS A 228 -5.23 -9.49 25.87
N VAL A 229 -5.81 -9.37 24.67
CA VAL A 229 -5.13 -9.51 23.38
C VAL A 229 -4.98 -8.12 22.74
N GLY A 230 -3.75 -7.71 22.45
CA GLY A 230 -3.51 -6.46 21.72
C GLY A 230 -4.06 -6.53 20.28
N HIS A 231 -4.78 -5.52 19.84
CA HIS A 231 -5.34 -5.43 18.48
C HIS A 231 -4.76 -4.25 17.72
N THR A 232 -4.09 -4.50 16.61
CA THR A 232 -3.54 -3.44 15.74
C THR A 232 -4.14 -3.53 14.34
N LEU A 233 -4.88 -2.49 13.93
CA LEU A 233 -5.29 -2.30 12.55
C LEU A 233 -4.30 -1.38 11.85
N LEU A 234 -3.54 -1.91 10.91
CA LEU A 234 -2.60 -1.15 10.10
C LEU A 234 -3.18 -0.96 8.70
N LEU A 235 -3.39 0.29 8.36
CA LEU A 235 -3.85 0.76 7.06
C LEU A 235 -2.63 1.15 6.22
N ASP A 236 -2.31 0.34 5.20
CA ASP A 236 -1.26 0.71 4.24
C ASP A 236 -1.83 1.72 3.24
N ALA A 237 -1.53 2.98 3.50
CA ALA A 237 -1.99 4.14 2.76
C ALA A 237 -1.04 4.55 1.62
N ALA A 238 -0.35 3.59 0.99
CA ALA A 238 0.65 3.89 -0.03
C ALA A 238 0.07 4.58 -1.28
N TYR A 239 -1.23 4.37 -1.56
CA TYR A 239 -1.90 4.89 -2.75
C TYR A 239 -3.10 5.79 -2.43
N HIS A 240 -3.39 6.06 -1.16
CA HIS A 240 -4.63 6.71 -0.70
C HIS A 240 -4.92 8.05 -1.40
N LEU A 241 -3.90 8.88 -1.66
CA LEU A 241 -4.06 10.17 -2.34
C LEU A 241 -4.32 10.05 -3.87
N TYR A 242 -4.45 8.82 -4.39
CA TYR A 242 -4.94 8.52 -5.74
C TYR A 242 -6.29 7.78 -5.71
N ALA A 243 -7.00 7.84 -4.61
CA ALA A 243 -8.35 7.32 -4.44
C ALA A 243 -9.37 8.47 -4.43
N ASP A 244 -10.61 8.15 -4.78
CA ASP A 244 -11.72 9.11 -4.74
C ASP A 244 -12.02 9.56 -3.31
N GLU A 245 -11.86 8.65 -2.32
CA GLU A 245 -12.00 8.92 -0.89
C GLU A 245 -10.67 8.72 -0.15
N PRO A 246 -9.70 9.65 -0.31
CA PRO A 246 -8.33 9.46 0.19
C PRO A 246 -8.25 9.33 1.72
N HIS A 247 -9.16 9.95 2.46
CA HIS A 247 -9.19 9.96 3.92
C HIS A 247 -10.40 9.19 4.49
N GLY A 248 -11.04 8.34 3.70
CA GLY A 248 -12.25 7.62 4.08
C GLY A 248 -12.11 6.76 5.35
N TRP A 249 -10.90 6.29 5.69
CA TRP A 249 -10.66 5.63 6.98
C TRP A 249 -10.68 6.60 8.16
N ALA A 250 -10.13 7.79 8.01
CA ALA A 250 -10.18 8.82 9.06
C ALA A 250 -11.64 9.27 9.30
N GLU A 251 -12.42 9.42 8.21
CA GLU A 251 -13.85 9.69 8.26
C GLU A 251 -14.60 8.57 8.98
N THR A 252 -14.39 7.30 8.57
CA THR A 252 -15.04 6.13 9.19
C THR A 252 -14.75 6.03 10.69
N ILE A 253 -13.51 6.32 11.12
CA ILE A 253 -13.15 6.33 12.55
C ILE A 253 -13.89 7.46 13.28
N ALA A 254 -13.96 8.65 12.68
CA ALA A 254 -14.68 9.77 13.27
C ALA A 254 -16.19 9.47 13.40
N GLU A 255 -16.81 8.90 12.38
CA GLU A 255 -18.22 8.48 12.39
C GLU A 255 -18.49 7.43 13.48
N ALA A 256 -17.61 6.44 13.63
CA ALA A 256 -17.76 5.39 14.64
C ALA A 256 -17.73 5.98 16.06
N LEU A 257 -16.81 6.91 16.33
CA LEU A 257 -16.70 7.59 17.63
C LEU A 257 -17.88 8.54 17.88
N ASP A 258 -18.31 9.29 16.88
CA ASP A 258 -19.48 10.19 16.99
C ASP A 258 -20.78 9.42 17.21
N ALA A 259 -20.88 8.22 16.67
CA ALA A 259 -21.98 7.27 16.94
C ALA A 259 -21.91 6.65 18.36
N GLY A 260 -20.87 6.98 19.13
CA GLY A 260 -20.71 6.52 20.53
C GLY A 260 -20.13 5.11 20.66
N LEU A 261 -19.49 4.56 19.62
CA LEU A 261 -18.75 3.31 19.73
C LEU A 261 -17.52 3.53 20.64
N PRO A 262 -17.36 2.76 21.72
CA PRO A 262 -16.22 2.92 22.61
C PRO A 262 -14.94 2.42 21.95
N TRP A 263 -13.86 3.18 22.04
CA TRP A 263 -12.54 2.72 21.62
C TRP A 263 -11.99 1.71 22.63
N PRO A 264 -11.70 0.46 22.24
CA PRO A 264 -11.13 -0.52 23.16
C PRO A 264 -9.71 -0.14 23.60
N GLU A 265 -9.39 -0.24 24.89
CA GLU A 265 -8.09 0.15 25.45
C GLU A 265 -6.90 -0.63 24.83
N ASN A 266 -7.16 -1.87 24.40
CA ASN A 266 -6.20 -2.76 23.77
C ASN A 266 -6.13 -2.62 22.24
N MET A 267 -6.74 -1.57 21.65
CA MET A 267 -6.78 -1.34 20.21
C MET A 267 -5.90 -0.16 19.77
N LEU A 268 -5.14 -0.38 18.72
CA LEU A 268 -4.34 0.63 18.04
C LEU A 268 -4.70 0.69 16.55
N VAL A 269 -4.86 1.90 16.01
CA VAL A 269 -4.95 2.11 14.55
C VAL A 269 -3.69 2.82 14.07
N CYS A 270 -3.12 2.32 12.97
CA CYS A 270 -1.93 2.87 12.35
C CYS A 270 -2.12 3.08 10.85
N PHE A 271 -1.43 4.10 10.31
CA PHE A 271 -1.31 4.32 8.87
C PHE A 271 0.15 4.21 8.44
N ALA A 272 0.45 3.27 7.53
CA ALA A 272 1.75 3.19 6.89
C ALA A 272 1.76 4.11 5.67
N LEU A 273 2.33 5.30 5.83
CA LEU A 273 2.38 6.32 4.80
C LEU A 273 3.60 6.15 3.88
N SER A 274 3.37 6.28 2.58
CA SER A 274 4.43 6.30 1.57
C SER A 274 4.28 7.53 0.68
N LEU A 275 5.26 8.41 0.67
CA LEU A 275 5.27 9.58 -0.20
C LEU A 275 5.84 9.28 -1.59
N SER A 276 6.25 8.03 -1.81
CA SER A 276 6.78 7.59 -3.11
C SER A 276 5.84 7.87 -4.27
N LYS A 277 4.53 7.69 -4.09
CA LYS A 277 3.52 7.84 -5.14
C LYS A 277 2.93 9.24 -5.11
N SER A 278 2.40 9.68 -3.97
CA SER A 278 1.70 10.96 -3.82
C SER A 278 2.56 12.19 -4.17
N HIS A 279 3.88 12.08 -3.95
CA HIS A 279 4.84 13.15 -4.26
C HIS A 279 5.80 12.76 -5.38
N THR A 280 5.61 11.58 -6.02
CA THR A 280 6.46 11.02 -7.11
C THR A 280 7.95 10.91 -6.78
N ILE A 281 8.29 10.71 -5.50
CA ILE A 281 9.67 10.63 -4.99
C ILE A 281 10.10 9.20 -4.65
N TYR A 282 9.84 8.26 -5.55
CA TYR A 282 10.08 6.82 -5.34
C TYR A 282 11.47 6.49 -4.81
N GLY A 283 12.49 7.19 -5.30
CA GLY A 283 13.90 6.97 -4.97
C GLY A 283 14.34 7.59 -3.65
N LEU A 284 13.64 8.60 -3.12
CA LEU A 284 14.04 9.32 -1.91
C LEU A 284 13.62 8.60 -0.61
N ARG A 285 12.87 7.52 -0.73
CA ARG A 285 12.52 6.66 0.41
C ARG A 285 11.94 7.42 1.60
N THR A 286 10.87 8.17 1.41
CA THR A 286 10.23 8.98 2.45
C THR A 286 8.84 8.43 2.77
N GLY A 287 8.56 8.28 4.04
CA GLY A 287 7.30 7.79 4.59
C GLY A 287 7.26 7.95 6.11
N ALA A 288 6.18 7.54 6.71
CA ALA A 288 5.99 7.54 8.15
C ALA A 288 5.01 6.44 8.59
N LEU A 289 5.17 5.97 9.82
CA LEU A 289 4.13 5.27 10.54
C LEU A 289 3.40 6.30 11.39
N VAL A 290 2.12 6.51 11.10
CA VAL A 290 1.21 7.37 11.88
C VAL A 290 0.33 6.47 12.74
N TYR A 291 0.03 6.86 13.96
CA TYR A 291 -0.79 6.07 14.89
C TYR A 291 -1.72 6.96 15.71
N LEU A 292 -2.88 6.37 16.06
CA LEU A 292 -3.95 7.01 16.82
C LEU A 292 -4.30 6.17 18.04
N HIS A 293 -4.45 6.82 19.18
CA HIS A 293 -4.88 6.20 20.42
C HIS A 293 -5.57 7.23 21.33
N PRO A 294 -6.58 6.85 22.14
CA PRO A 294 -7.23 7.80 23.07
C PRO A 294 -6.34 8.22 24.24
N GLU A 295 -5.30 7.46 24.55
CA GLU A 295 -4.40 7.77 25.65
C GLU A 295 -3.12 8.42 25.13
N GLU A 296 -2.86 9.68 25.53
CA GLU A 296 -1.67 10.43 25.13
C GLU A 296 -0.35 9.74 25.56
N ALA A 297 -0.33 9.14 26.75
CA ALA A 297 0.83 8.43 27.25
C ALA A 297 1.22 7.24 26.37
N SER A 298 0.24 6.53 25.83
CA SER A 298 0.45 5.45 24.85
C SER A 298 1.05 5.98 23.57
N VAL A 299 0.58 7.10 23.04
CA VAL A 299 1.18 7.76 21.86
C VAL A 299 2.62 8.19 22.12
N GLN A 300 2.91 8.78 23.26
CA GLN A 300 4.28 9.16 23.66
C GLN A 300 5.19 7.92 23.75
N ARG A 301 4.70 6.84 24.33
CA ARG A 301 5.44 5.57 24.42
C ARG A 301 5.71 4.98 23.04
N LEU A 302 4.73 5.02 22.12
CA LEU A 302 4.90 4.56 20.73
C LEU A 302 5.98 5.39 20.02
N ASN A 303 5.98 6.70 20.15
CA ASN A 303 7.03 7.58 19.64
C ASN A 303 8.44 7.12 20.06
N ASP A 304 8.62 6.72 21.31
CA ASP A 304 9.90 6.27 21.83
C ASP A 304 10.29 4.89 21.27
N VAL A 305 9.35 3.94 21.29
CA VAL A 305 9.56 2.58 20.79
C VAL A 305 9.93 2.59 19.31
N MET A 306 9.17 3.33 18.48
CA MET A 306 9.45 3.44 17.04
C MET A 306 10.78 4.13 16.78
N GLY A 307 11.11 5.17 17.54
CA GLY A 307 12.40 5.86 17.45
C GLY A 307 13.58 4.92 17.76
N VAL A 308 13.45 4.05 18.77
CA VAL A 308 14.48 3.04 19.11
C VAL A 308 14.61 2.00 18.01
N THR A 309 13.49 1.48 17.49
CA THR A 309 13.50 0.50 16.40
C THR A 309 14.13 1.09 15.13
N GLY A 310 13.79 2.32 14.78
CA GLY A 310 14.44 3.04 13.68
C GLY A 310 15.95 3.20 13.91
N ARG A 311 16.38 3.57 15.13
CA ARG A 311 17.79 3.69 15.49
C ARG A 311 18.56 2.40 15.31
N GLN A 312 17.94 1.26 15.61
CA GLN A 312 18.56 -0.06 15.54
C GLN A 312 18.65 -0.62 14.11
N THR A 313 17.92 -0.03 13.15
CA THR A 313 17.83 -0.54 11.77
C THR A 313 18.49 0.39 10.76
N TRP A 314 17.92 1.56 10.48
CA TRP A 314 18.44 2.52 9.51
C TRP A 314 19.08 3.77 10.14
N SER A 315 19.16 3.82 11.47
CA SER A 315 19.67 4.94 12.26
C SER A 315 18.75 6.17 12.21
N ALA A 316 18.63 6.85 11.07
CA ALA A 316 17.71 7.96 10.85
C ALA A 316 17.14 7.85 9.43
N ALA A 317 15.87 8.20 9.26
CA ALA A 317 15.25 8.23 7.93
C ALA A 317 15.83 9.39 7.08
N PRO A 318 15.77 9.31 5.73
CA PRO A 318 16.30 10.35 4.85
C PRO A 318 15.74 11.73 5.17
N ARG A 319 16.61 12.75 5.27
CA ARG A 319 16.26 14.09 5.77
C ARG A 319 15.70 15.02 4.69
N VAL A 320 16.35 15.09 3.53
CA VAL A 320 16.08 16.12 2.53
C VAL A 320 14.61 16.19 2.12
N ALA A 321 13.98 15.05 1.84
CA ALA A 321 12.58 15.04 1.44
C ALA A 321 11.65 15.40 2.60
N GLN A 322 11.99 15.01 3.84
CA GLN A 322 11.22 15.45 5.01
C GLN A 322 11.19 16.98 5.09
N HIS A 323 12.37 17.62 4.97
CA HIS A 323 12.48 19.07 5.02
C HIS A 323 11.72 19.74 3.87
N VAL A 324 12.03 19.35 2.63
CA VAL A 324 11.45 19.98 1.44
C VAL A 324 9.92 19.88 1.41
N LEU A 325 9.37 18.73 1.76
CA LEU A 325 7.93 18.55 1.75
C LEU A 325 7.26 19.31 2.89
N SER A 326 7.89 19.38 4.06
CA SER A 326 7.37 20.20 5.16
C SER A 326 7.32 21.68 4.78
N GLU A 327 8.38 22.22 4.19
CA GLU A 327 8.41 23.60 3.72
C GLU A 327 7.39 23.87 2.61
N LEU A 328 7.24 22.93 1.68
CA LEU A 328 6.26 23.04 0.59
C LEU A 328 4.83 23.13 1.14
N HIS A 329 4.49 22.27 2.09
CA HIS A 329 3.15 22.23 2.69
C HIS A 329 2.94 23.25 3.82
N ALA A 330 4.00 23.93 4.27
CA ALA A 330 3.87 24.98 5.30
C ALA A 330 3.13 26.22 4.81
N THR A 331 2.97 26.39 3.49
CA THR A 331 2.22 27.48 2.90
C THR A 331 1.02 26.96 2.13
N GLU A 332 -0.11 27.64 2.20
CA GLU A 332 -1.32 27.32 1.45
C GLU A 332 -1.05 27.24 -0.05
N ALA A 333 -0.31 28.20 -0.61
CA ALA A 333 0.06 28.23 -2.02
C ALA A 333 0.91 27.03 -2.44
N GLY A 334 1.87 26.59 -1.60
CA GLY A 334 2.71 25.43 -1.88
C GLY A 334 1.90 24.14 -1.84
N GLY A 335 1.06 23.96 -0.84
CA GLY A 335 0.16 22.81 -0.71
C GLY A 335 -0.82 22.74 -1.88
N GLN A 336 -1.41 23.87 -2.26
CA GLN A 336 -2.32 23.97 -3.41
C GLN A 336 -1.61 23.61 -4.73
N SER A 337 -0.44 24.19 -4.99
CA SER A 337 0.31 23.90 -6.23
C SER A 337 0.70 22.43 -6.34
N TRP A 338 1.09 21.82 -5.22
CA TRP A 338 1.38 20.38 -5.15
C TRP A 338 0.12 19.55 -5.45
N SER A 339 -1.02 19.91 -4.84
CA SER A 339 -2.26 19.14 -5.02
C SER A 339 -2.80 19.26 -6.46
N GLU A 340 -2.72 20.41 -7.09
CA GLU A 340 -3.12 20.61 -8.49
C GLU A 340 -2.34 19.68 -9.44
N GLU A 341 -1.03 19.54 -9.22
CA GLU A 341 -0.19 18.63 -10.02
C GLU A 341 -0.46 17.16 -9.71
N ARG A 342 -0.70 16.81 -8.42
CA ARG A 342 -1.15 15.47 -8.04
C ARG A 342 -2.49 15.12 -8.69
N ASP A 343 -3.45 16.07 -8.72
CA ASP A 343 -4.78 15.86 -9.29
C ASP A 343 -4.73 15.68 -10.81
N ARG A 344 -3.80 16.37 -11.48
CA ARG A 344 -3.49 16.12 -12.90
C ARG A 344 -3.08 14.65 -13.12
N LEU A 345 -2.18 14.13 -12.26
CA LEU A 345 -1.72 12.74 -12.34
C LEU A 345 -2.82 11.75 -11.96
N ALA A 346 -3.65 12.06 -10.99
CA ALA A 346 -4.81 11.25 -10.63
C ALA A 346 -5.82 11.19 -11.79
N SER A 347 -6.10 12.33 -12.45
CA SER A 347 -6.95 12.39 -13.64
C SER A 347 -6.42 11.53 -14.78
N LEU A 348 -5.10 11.50 -14.99
CA LEU A 348 -4.47 10.62 -15.99
C LEU A 348 -4.76 9.15 -15.69
N LEU A 349 -4.64 8.73 -14.44
CA LEU A 349 -4.95 7.37 -14.01
C LEU A 349 -6.42 7.03 -14.18
N SER A 350 -7.32 7.91 -13.77
CA SER A 350 -8.77 7.72 -13.92
C SER A 350 -9.17 7.55 -15.37
N GLN A 351 -8.64 8.39 -16.27
CA GLN A 351 -8.89 8.28 -17.72
C GLN A 351 -8.41 6.93 -18.29
N ARG A 352 -7.23 6.45 -17.87
CA ARG A 352 -6.72 5.14 -18.29
C ARG A 352 -7.62 4.02 -17.79
N ARG A 353 -8.05 4.08 -16.54
CA ARG A 353 -8.95 3.09 -15.92
C ARG A 353 -10.29 3.04 -16.62
N GLU A 354 -10.94 4.17 -16.83
CA GLU A 354 -12.23 4.24 -17.51
C GLU A 354 -12.17 3.66 -18.93
N ARG A 355 -11.13 4.01 -19.70
CA ARG A 355 -10.92 3.47 -21.04
C ARG A 355 -10.67 1.97 -21.01
N PHE A 356 -9.84 1.51 -20.08
CA PHE A 356 -9.55 0.09 -19.89
C PHE A 356 -10.82 -0.71 -19.56
N LEU A 357 -11.58 -0.29 -18.54
CA LEU A 357 -12.80 -1.00 -18.12
C LEU A 357 -13.87 -1.01 -19.22
N ARG A 358 -14.00 0.09 -19.96
CA ARG A 358 -14.88 0.15 -21.14
C ARG A 358 -14.46 -0.82 -22.23
N ALA A 359 -13.18 -0.88 -22.56
CA ALA A 359 -12.65 -1.82 -23.52
C ALA A 359 -12.83 -3.29 -23.05
N CYS A 360 -12.58 -3.57 -21.78
CA CYS A 360 -12.83 -4.90 -21.19
C CYS A 360 -14.29 -5.32 -21.37
N THR A 361 -15.24 -4.44 -21.10
CA THR A 361 -16.68 -4.69 -21.30
C THR A 361 -16.98 -5.00 -22.78
N GLN A 362 -16.42 -4.23 -23.71
CA GLN A 362 -16.61 -4.44 -25.16
C GLN A 362 -16.06 -5.78 -25.64
N HIS A 363 -14.97 -6.25 -25.06
CA HIS A 363 -14.33 -7.53 -25.39
C HIS A 363 -14.80 -8.70 -24.51
N GLY A 364 -15.78 -8.51 -23.62
CA GLY A 364 -16.30 -9.55 -22.74
C GLY A 364 -15.31 -10.06 -21.72
N VAL A 365 -14.37 -9.22 -21.29
CA VAL A 365 -13.40 -9.49 -20.23
C VAL A 365 -13.94 -8.98 -18.91
N ASN A 366 -14.10 -9.88 -17.93
CA ASN A 366 -14.51 -9.49 -16.58
C ASN A 366 -13.29 -9.08 -15.77
N ILE A 367 -13.32 -7.85 -15.28
CA ILE A 367 -12.32 -7.32 -14.34
C ILE A 367 -12.96 -7.27 -12.96
N ASN A 368 -12.20 -7.68 -11.93
CA ASN A 368 -12.63 -7.51 -10.54
C ASN A 368 -12.92 -6.02 -10.27
N PRO A 369 -13.78 -5.69 -9.29
CA PRO A 369 -13.98 -4.31 -8.90
C PRO A 369 -12.65 -3.58 -8.78
N SER A 370 -12.48 -2.50 -9.52
CA SER A 370 -11.26 -1.71 -9.59
C SER A 370 -11.66 -0.25 -9.68
N HIS A 371 -11.47 0.48 -8.58
CA HIS A 371 -11.97 1.85 -8.44
C HIS A 371 -10.86 2.85 -8.61
N ASP A 372 -9.70 2.60 -7.97
CA ASP A 372 -8.70 3.60 -7.70
C ASP A 372 -7.27 3.12 -7.93
N GLY A 373 -6.35 4.05 -7.80
CA GLY A 373 -4.92 3.79 -7.72
C GLY A 373 -4.28 3.29 -9.02
N PHE A 374 -3.26 2.50 -8.88
CA PHE A 374 -2.30 2.17 -9.94
C PHE A 374 -2.65 0.90 -10.72
N PHE A 375 -3.53 0.03 -10.19
CA PHE A 375 -3.67 -1.33 -10.66
C PHE A 375 -5.12 -1.69 -10.99
N ALA A 376 -5.26 -2.76 -11.80
CA ALA A 376 -6.47 -3.54 -11.97
C ALA A 376 -6.13 -5.03 -11.90
N TRP A 377 -7.14 -5.88 -11.72
CA TRP A 377 -6.99 -7.30 -11.49
C TRP A 377 -7.89 -8.12 -12.39
N TYR A 378 -7.28 -9.07 -13.10
CA TYR A 378 -7.98 -10.10 -13.85
C TYR A 378 -7.85 -11.43 -13.12
N GLU A 379 -8.94 -11.95 -12.58
CA GLU A 379 -8.99 -13.23 -11.87
C GLU A 379 -8.99 -14.40 -12.84
N CYS A 380 -8.12 -15.40 -12.61
CA CYS A 380 -8.03 -16.60 -13.44
C CYS A 380 -7.32 -17.73 -12.68
N GLU A 381 -7.60 -18.98 -13.09
CA GLU A 381 -7.02 -20.18 -12.47
C GLU A 381 -5.55 -20.39 -12.86
N ASP A 382 -5.16 -20.05 -14.09
CA ASP A 382 -3.76 -20.12 -14.57
C ASP A 382 -3.23 -18.74 -14.97
N PRO A 383 -2.75 -17.93 -14.00
CA PRO A 383 -2.24 -16.60 -14.28
C PRO A 383 -1.01 -16.58 -15.19
N VAL A 384 -0.19 -17.65 -15.13
CA VAL A 384 1.02 -17.75 -15.95
C VAL A 384 0.63 -17.96 -17.42
N ALA A 385 -0.28 -18.87 -17.71
CA ALA A 385 -0.76 -19.08 -19.08
C ALA A 385 -1.41 -17.82 -19.66
N VAL A 386 -2.22 -17.09 -18.88
CA VAL A 386 -2.82 -15.81 -19.29
C VAL A 386 -1.75 -14.78 -19.59
N ALA A 387 -0.77 -14.60 -18.71
CA ALA A 387 0.31 -13.63 -18.90
C ALA A 387 1.19 -13.98 -20.11
N GLU A 388 1.48 -15.27 -20.35
CA GLU A 388 2.20 -15.74 -21.54
C GLU A 388 1.42 -15.46 -22.82
N ALA A 389 0.12 -15.71 -22.85
CA ALA A 389 -0.73 -15.40 -23.99
C ALA A 389 -0.76 -13.89 -24.31
N CYS A 390 -0.83 -13.04 -23.27
CA CYS A 390 -0.70 -11.59 -23.41
C CYS A 390 0.70 -11.19 -23.93
N ALA A 391 1.76 -11.80 -23.43
CA ALA A 391 3.14 -11.54 -23.88
C ALA A 391 3.35 -11.95 -25.35
N GLY A 392 2.66 -12.98 -25.84
CA GLY A 392 2.61 -13.34 -27.25
C GLY A 392 2.08 -12.23 -28.16
N GLN A 393 1.34 -11.26 -27.60
CA GLN A 393 0.84 -10.06 -28.27
C GLN A 393 1.61 -8.78 -27.84
N HIS A 394 2.80 -8.97 -27.25
CA HIS A 394 3.63 -7.90 -26.72
C HIS A 394 2.97 -7.06 -25.62
N VAL A 395 2.03 -7.63 -24.85
CA VAL A 395 1.45 -7.01 -23.65
C VAL A 395 1.98 -7.75 -22.43
N TYR A 396 2.74 -7.05 -21.59
CA TYR A 396 3.44 -7.64 -20.44
C TYR A 396 2.72 -7.26 -19.14
N LEU A 397 2.17 -8.28 -18.48
CA LEU A 397 1.42 -8.19 -17.22
C LEU A 397 2.08 -9.08 -16.17
N VAL A 398 1.68 -8.96 -14.91
CA VAL A 398 2.32 -9.73 -13.82
C VAL A 398 1.39 -10.83 -13.33
N PRO A 399 1.73 -12.12 -13.57
CA PRO A 399 1.00 -13.23 -12.98
C PRO A 399 1.29 -13.31 -11.48
N LEU A 400 0.24 -13.35 -10.68
CA LEU A 400 0.29 -13.53 -9.23
C LEU A 400 -0.69 -14.66 -8.85
N THR A 401 -0.63 -15.14 -7.61
CA THR A 401 -1.56 -16.17 -7.15
C THR A 401 -3.00 -15.73 -7.28
N GLY A 402 -3.79 -16.48 -8.04
CA GLY A 402 -5.22 -16.24 -8.27
C GLY A 402 -5.55 -15.26 -9.41
N GLY A 403 -4.56 -14.68 -10.10
CA GLY A 403 -4.86 -13.81 -11.23
C GLY A 403 -3.68 -13.01 -11.77
N VAL A 404 -3.99 -12.07 -12.64
CA VAL A 404 -3.01 -11.23 -13.31
C VAL A 404 -3.18 -9.78 -12.90
N ARG A 405 -2.10 -9.17 -12.37
CA ARG A 405 -2.05 -7.74 -12.06
C ARG A 405 -1.75 -6.92 -13.30
N ILE A 406 -2.55 -5.89 -13.51
CA ILE A 406 -2.44 -4.93 -14.61
C ILE A 406 -2.00 -3.59 -14.03
N GLY A 407 -0.78 -3.15 -14.34
CA GLY A 407 -0.24 -1.85 -13.91
C GLY A 407 -0.72 -0.73 -14.82
N LEU A 408 -1.96 -0.26 -14.66
CA LEU A 408 -2.53 0.84 -15.46
C LEU A 408 -1.68 2.12 -15.40
N CYS A 409 -0.99 2.32 -14.29
CA CYS A 409 -0.09 3.46 -14.09
C CYS A 409 1.06 3.53 -15.12
N ALA A 410 1.44 2.40 -15.73
CA ALA A 410 2.53 2.34 -16.68
C ALA A 410 2.08 2.18 -18.14
N VAL A 411 0.77 2.00 -18.38
CA VAL A 411 0.21 1.83 -19.73
C VAL A 411 -0.19 3.20 -20.29
N PRO A 412 0.40 3.64 -21.42
CA PRO A 412 -0.06 4.89 -22.08
C PRO A 412 -1.54 4.85 -22.41
N THR A 413 -2.22 5.98 -22.27
CA THR A 413 -3.68 6.10 -22.52
C THR A 413 -4.11 5.56 -23.89
N SER A 414 -3.26 5.73 -24.92
CA SER A 414 -3.50 5.21 -26.27
C SER A 414 -3.36 3.68 -26.40
N GLN A 415 -2.82 3.01 -25.40
CA GLN A 415 -2.52 1.56 -25.45
C GLN A 415 -3.36 0.73 -24.47
N VAL A 416 -4.21 1.34 -23.66
CA VAL A 416 -5.01 0.61 -22.65
C VAL A 416 -5.99 -0.39 -23.29
N GLU A 417 -6.52 -0.07 -24.49
CA GLU A 417 -7.42 -0.96 -25.24
C GLU A 417 -6.71 -2.25 -25.67
N ARG A 418 -5.44 -2.17 -26.06
CA ARG A 418 -4.62 -3.35 -26.39
C ARG A 418 -4.47 -4.32 -25.23
N VAL A 419 -4.48 -3.81 -23.99
CA VAL A 419 -4.46 -4.68 -22.80
C VAL A 419 -5.75 -5.49 -22.70
N ALA A 420 -6.90 -4.86 -22.92
CA ALA A 420 -8.19 -5.53 -22.91
C ALA A 420 -8.31 -6.57 -24.04
N GLU A 421 -7.85 -6.23 -25.25
CA GLU A 421 -7.80 -7.15 -26.40
C GLU A 421 -6.92 -8.38 -26.11
N ALA A 422 -5.73 -8.17 -25.56
CA ALA A 422 -4.82 -9.25 -25.20
C ALA A 422 -5.41 -10.19 -24.14
N LEU A 423 -6.10 -9.64 -23.13
CA LEU A 423 -6.81 -10.44 -22.13
C LEU A 423 -7.97 -11.24 -22.74
N ALA A 424 -8.70 -10.66 -23.70
CA ALA A 424 -9.78 -11.37 -24.39
C ALA A 424 -9.27 -12.58 -25.20
N VAL A 425 -8.13 -12.43 -25.88
CA VAL A 425 -7.48 -13.54 -26.59
C VAL A 425 -6.96 -14.58 -25.60
N ALA A 426 -6.33 -14.17 -24.50
CA ALA A 426 -5.84 -15.07 -23.47
C ALA A 426 -6.98 -15.88 -22.85
N LYS A 427 -8.14 -15.26 -22.56
CA LYS A 427 -9.34 -15.94 -22.09
C LYS A 427 -9.80 -17.05 -23.04
N GLY A 428 -9.78 -16.81 -24.36
CA GLY A 428 -10.16 -17.80 -25.34
C GLY A 428 -9.16 -18.96 -25.51
N ALA A 429 -7.91 -18.74 -25.12
CA ALA A 429 -6.86 -19.78 -25.22
C ALA A 429 -6.78 -20.66 -23.95
N THR A 430 -7.35 -20.22 -22.81
CA THR A 430 -7.30 -20.91 -21.51
C THR A 430 -8.64 -21.59 -21.15
N GLN A 431 -9.68 -21.44 -21.97
CA GLN A 431 -10.93 -22.21 -21.96
C GLN A 431 -10.83 -23.41 -22.90
#